data_3aad790ea643eb61783f80c61e4683f4
#
_entry.id   3aad790ea643eb61783f80c61e4683f4
#
_cell.length_a   1.000
_cell.length_b   1.000
_cell.length_c   1.000
_cell.angle_alpha   90.00
_cell.angle_beta   90.00
_cell.angle_gamma   90.00
#
_symmetry.space_group_name_H-M   'P 1'
#
loop_
_entity.id
_entity.type
_entity.pdbx_description
1 polymer ?
#
loop_
_entity_poly.entity_id
_entity_poly.type
_entity_poly.pdbx_seq_one_letter_code
_entity_poly.pdbx_strand_id
1 'polypeptide(L)'
;MEVNINYDGIDPTKEDKKLINDFILQLKKNYPLEDDIDISFQSKRTGTMTTGSRTDKNKLKILVKDRLNRDVMRTLAHEWSHEYQRTILKRKKGKDIGGKNEDEASSQASQEIKKFEKGNKKMEKTIYKSFSEKIDLIESQLQIESSEKITLISEIKKISIDKLPYDYNSLEVFIDSETMNTHYNKHYKGYVDKLNKELEKVKGKDLDLEQIVSDISKFNTVVRNNGGGAFNHALFWKMLSPKKQKLEDPIKSKIEKTFGSFEKFKEKFEEEAKSRFGSGWVWLILTKTNRLKIVTTANQDNPLMDNQEVRGYPLLGLDVWEHAYYLKYKNQRDKYVSNFWKVVNWGFVNDLYSTQSKLND
;
A
#
# COMPACT_ATOMS: atom_id res chain seq x y z
N MET A 1 23.24 -15.22 -24.58
CA MET A 1 22.41 -14.16 -24.00
C MET A 1 23.21 -13.37 -22.98
N GLU A 2 23.44 -12.10 -23.25
CA GLU A 2 24.00 -11.13 -22.31
C GLU A 2 22.83 -10.37 -21.58
N VAL A 3 23.13 -9.93 -20.36
CA VAL A 3 22.21 -9.08 -19.60
C VAL A 3 22.94 -7.79 -19.30
N ASN A 4 22.47 -6.71 -19.90
CA ASN A 4 23.00 -5.37 -19.68
C ASN A 4 22.15 -4.69 -18.59
N ILE A 5 22.80 -4.23 -17.51
CA ILE A 5 22.10 -3.61 -16.39
C ILE A 5 22.51 -2.14 -16.32
N ASN A 6 21.48 -1.26 -16.32
CA ASN A 6 21.64 0.17 -16.14
C ASN A 6 20.91 0.64 -14.87
N TYR A 7 21.48 1.63 -14.17
CA TYR A 7 20.97 2.17 -12.94
C TYR A 7 20.71 3.69 -13.10
N ASP A 8 19.51 4.02 -13.59
CA ASP A 8 19.14 5.40 -13.94
C ASP A 8 18.73 6.21 -12.69
N GLY A 9 19.60 7.11 -12.27
CA GLY A 9 19.37 7.98 -11.12
C GLY A 9 19.36 7.27 -9.77
N ILE A 10 20.02 6.09 -9.68
CA ILE A 10 20.25 5.32 -8.46
C ILE A 10 21.73 4.93 -8.36
N ASP A 11 22.20 4.79 -7.13
CA ASP A 11 23.55 4.33 -6.82
C ASP A 11 23.47 3.12 -5.88
N PRO A 12 23.28 1.91 -6.42
CA PRO A 12 23.18 0.70 -5.62
C PRO A 12 24.55 0.32 -5.05
N THR A 13 24.54 -0.21 -3.82
CA THR A 13 25.76 -0.72 -3.18
C THR A 13 26.32 -1.94 -3.94
N LYS A 14 27.57 -2.29 -3.68
CA LYS A 14 28.18 -3.53 -4.23
C LYS A 14 27.35 -4.76 -3.85
N GLU A 15 26.76 -4.75 -2.66
CA GLU A 15 25.94 -5.84 -2.17
C GLU A 15 24.58 -5.91 -2.90
N ASP A 16 23.97 -4.76 -3.20
CA ASP A 16 22.73 -4.71 -3.98
C ASP A 16 22.97 -5.20 -5.42
N LYS A 17 24.05 -4.76 -6.04
CA LYS A 17 24.46 -5.24 -7.37
C LYS A 17 24.68 -6.76 -7.38
N LYS A 18 25.33 -7.30 -6.33
CA LYS A 18 25.49 -8.75 -6.19
C LYS A 18 24.14 -9.45 -6.04
N LEU A 19 23.25 -8.94 -5.20
CA LEU A 19 21.91 -9.52 -4.98
C LEU A 19 21.11 -9.57 -6.30
N ILE A 20 21.13 -8.47 -7.07
CA ILE A 20 20.48 -8.39 -8.37
C ILE A 20 21.06 -9.43 -9.35
N ASN A 21 22.38 -9.50 -9.44
CA ASN A 21 23.06 -10.45 -10.32
C ASN A 21 22.76 -11.90 -9.95
N ASP A 22 22.81 -12.25 -8.66
CA ASP A 22 22.49 -13.60 -8.18
C ASP A 22 21.05 -13.99 -8.53
N PHE A 23 20.10 -13.05 -8.41
CA PHE A 23 18.71 -13.29 -8.78
C PHE A 23 18.52 -13.43 -10.29
N ILE A 24 19.18 -12.59 -11.09
CA ILE A 24 19.17 -12.71 -12.55
C ILE A 24 19.74 -14.07 -13.00
N LEU A 25 20.80 -14.56 -12.35
CA LEU A 25 21.35 -15.90 -12.62
C LEU A 25 20.31 -17.00 -12.36
N GLN A 26 19.52 -16.88 -11.29
CA GLN A 26 18.41 -17.79 -11.03
C GLN A 26 17.34 -17.73 -12.12
N LEU A 27 16.95 -16.52 -12.56
CA LEU A 27 15.98 -16.35 -13.63
C LEU A 27 16.49 -16.92 -14.96
N LYS A 28 17.75 -16.68 -15.33
CA LYS A 28 18.38 -17.27 -16.51
C LYS A 28 18.35 -18.79 -16.49
N LYS A 29 18.56 -19.39 -15.33
CA LYS A 29 18.53 -20.86 -15.16
C LYS A 29 17.13 -21.43 -15.34
N ASN A 30 16.11 -20.77 -14.79
CA ASN A 30 14.74 -21.29 -14.73
C ASN A 30 13.91 -20.89 -15.95
N TYR A 31 14.21 -19.73 -16.53
CA TYR A 31 13.51 -19.13 -17.68
C TYR A 31 14.52 -18.56 -18.67
N PRO A 32 15.25 -19.42 -19.41
CA PRO A 32 16.28 -18.97 -20.34
C PRO A 32 15.66 -18.17 -21.50
N LEU A 33 16.30 -17.06 -21.86
CA LEU A 33 15.97 -16.27 -23.04
C LEU A 33 17.01 -16.53 -24.13
N GLU A 34 16.64 -16.37 -25.39
CA GLU A 34 17.55 -16.54 -26.54
C GLU A 34 18.33 -15.26 -26.86
N ASP A 35 17.62 -14.13 -26.82
CA ASP A 35 18.16 -12.81 -27.14
C ASP A 35 18.79 -12.13 -25.92
N ASP A 36 19.70 -11.17 -26.15
CA ASP A 36 20.23 -10.30 -25.10
C ASP A 36 19.14 -9.38 -24.56
N ILE A 37 19.25 -9.03 -23.28
CA ILE A 37 18.25 -8.24 -22.57
C ILE A 37 18.87 -7.05 -21.85
N ASP A 38 18.25 -5.87 -22.00
CA ASP A 38 18.59 -4.65 -21.27
C ASP A 38 17.63 -4.44 -20.10
N ILE A 39 18.16 -4.29 -18.90
CA ILE A 39 17.39 -4.03 -17.68
C ILE A 39 17.80 -2.66 -17.14
N SER A 40 16.84 -1.72 -17.04
CA SER A 40 17.04 -0.42 -16.44
C SER A 40 16.31 -0.33 -15.11
N PHE A 41 17.06 -0.18 -14.01
CA PHE A 41 16.52 0.16 -12.70
C PHE A 41 16.44 1.68 -12.57
N GLN A 42 15.26 2.22 -12.25
CA GLN A 42 14.97 3.64 -12.32
C GLN A 42 14.47 4.20 -10.98
N SER A 43 14.92 5.41 -10.62
CA SER A 43 14.45 6.13 -9.44
C SER A 43 13.12 6.87 -9.68
N LYS A 44 12.75 7.16 -10.94
CA LYS A 44 11.54 7.90 -11.31
C LYS A 44 10.67 7.10 -12.27
N ARG A 45 9.36 7.28 -12.20
CA ARG A 45 8.41 6.71 -13.16
C ARG A 45 8.59 7.39 -14.53
N THR A 46 8.51 6.59 -15.59
CA THR A 46 8.52 7.08 -16.98
C THR A 46 7.27 6.58 -17.70
N GLY A 47 6.52 7.51 -18.31
CA GLY A 47 5.29 7.18 -19.03
C GLY A 47 4.22 6.52 -18.15
N THR A 48 3.54 5.50 -18.67
CA THR A 48 2.46 4.75 -18.00
C THR A 48 2.95 3.65 -17.05
N MET A 49 4.27 3.57 -16.81
CA MET A 49 4.86 2.55 -15.93
C MET A 49 4.36 2.69 -14.51
N THR A 50 3.83 1.62 -13.92
CA THR A 50 3.43 1.55 -12.50
C THR A 50 4.57 1.12 -11.59
N THR A 51 5.10 -0.09 -11.76
CA THR A 51 6.22 -0.66 -10.99
C THR A 51 7.29 -1.26 -11.88
N GLY A 52 6.91 -1.76 -13.03
CA GLY A 52 7.75 -2.25 -14.10
C GLY A 52 7.07 -2.04 -15.43
N SER A 53 7.83 -2.03 -16.49
CA SER A 53 7.31 -2.05 -17.85
C SER A 53 8.33 -2.60 -18.82
N ARG A 54 7.82 -3.24 -19.85
CA ARG A 54 8.54 -3.56 -21.04
C ARG A 54 8.28 -2.48 -22.08
N THR A 55 9.31 -1.73 -22.45
CA THR A 55 9.17 -0.62 -23.43
C THR A 55 9.30 -1.09 -24.86
N ASP A 56 10.24 -1.97 -25.13
CA ASP A 56 10.55 -2.51 -26.46
C ASP A 56 10.93 -4.00 -26.34
N LYS A 57 11.19 -4.65 -27.49
CA LYS A 57 11.74 -5.98 -27.50
C LYS A 57 13.03 -6.00 -26.66
N ASN A 58 13.11 -6.92 -25.73
CA ASN A 58 14.26 -7.17 -24.86
C ASN A 58 14.68 -6.01 -23.93
N LYS A 59 13.75 -5.08 -23.60
CA LYS A 59 14.04 -3.96 -22.69
C LYS A 59 13.07 -3.93 -21.53
N LEU A 60 13.57 -4.09 -20.32
CA LEU A 60 12.80 -4.03 -19.07
C LEU A 60 13.15 -2.75 -18.30
N LYS A 61 12.13 -2.04 -17.80
CA LYS A 61 12.29 -0.91 -16.89
C LYS A 61 11.66 -1.26 -15.56
N ILE A 62 12.42 -1.14 -14.47
CA ILE A 62 12.01 -1.52 -13.12
C ILE A 62 12.13 -0.31 -12.21
N LEU A 63 11.03 0.12 -11.60
CA LEU A 63 11.03 1.19 -10.60
C LEU A 63 11.58 0.65 -9.27
N VAL A 64 12.54 1.34 -8.68
CA VAL A 64 13.18 0.92 -7.42
C VAL A 64 12.98 1.89 -6.27
N LYS A 65 12.67 3.16 -6.54
CA LYS A 65 12.52 4.19 -5.50
C LYS A 65 11.45 3.78 -4.49
N ASP A 66 11.79 3.85 -3.22
CA ASP A 66 10.91 3.56 -2.08
C ASP A 66 10.30 2.14 -2.09
N ARG A 67 11.05 1.17 -2.63
CA ARG A 67 10.62 -0.24 -2.71
C ARG A 67 11.63 -1.17 -2.06
N LEU A 68 11.14 -2.21 -1.39
CA LEU A 68 11.98 -3.28 -0.85
C LEU A 68 12.61 -4.09 -1.99
N ASN A 69 13.80 -4.64 -1.75
CA ASN A 69 14.48 -5.53 -2.69
C ASN A 69 13.57 -6.65 -3.18
N ARG A 70 12.78 -7.22 -2.27
CA ARG A 70 11.77 -8.24 -2.57
C ARG A 70 10.78 -7.81 -3.64
N ASP A 71 10.23 -6.58 -3.53
CA ASP A 71 9.22 -6.08 -4.45
C ASP A 71 9.83 -5.69 -5.79
N VAL A 72 11.07 -5.19 -5.78
CA VAL A 72 11.83 -4.92 -6.99
C VAL A 72 12.14 -6.21 -7.74
N MET A 73 12.61 -7.24 -7.03
CA MET A 73 12.90 -8.56 -7.62
C MET A 73 11.64 -9.26 -8.13
N ARG A 74 10.51 -9.12 -7.42
CA ARG A 74 9.22 -9.65 -7.89
C ARG A 74 8.81 -9.01 -9.22
N THR A 75 8.96 -7.70 -9.33
CA THR A 75 8.67 -7.00 -10.59
C THR A 75 9.62 -7.44 -11.69
N LEU A 76 10.90 -7.57 -11.40
CA LEU A 76 11.89 -8.08 -12.37
C LEU A 76 11.51 -9.49 -12.86
N ALA A 77 11.18 -10.41 -11.96
CA ALA A 77 10.76 -11.76 -12.31
C ALA A 77 9.48 -11.79 -13.14
N HIS A 78 8.52 -10.91 -12.83
CA HIS A 78 7.28 -10.78 -13.57
C HIS A 78 7.51 -10.30 -15.02
N GLU A 79 8.26 -9.23 -15.20
CA GLU A 79 8.58 -8.71 -16.55
C GLU A 79 9.46 -9.69 -17.34
N TRP A 80 10.40 -10.39 -16.67
CA TRP A 80 11.19 -11.46 -17.27
C TRP A 80 10.32 -12.62 -17.76
N SER A 81 9.31 -13.02 -16.97
CA SER A 81 8.38 -14.08 -17.36
C SER A 81 7.58 -13.73 -18.61
N HIS A 82 7.17 -12.48 -18.76
CA HIS A 82 6.51 -12.00 -19.98
C HIS A 82 7.45 -12.08 -21.19
N GLU A 83 8.74 -11.74 -21.02
CA GLU A 83 9.70 -11.85 -22.09
C GLU A 83 9.93 -13.31 -22.50
N TYR A 84 10.01 -14.22 -21.53
CA TYR A 84 10.09 -15.67 -21.75
C TYR A 84 8.84 -16.20 -22.49
N GLN A 85 7.66 -15.82 -22.05
CA GLN A 85 6.39 -16.20 -22.71
C GLN A 85 6.36 -15.76 -24.18
N ARG A 86 6.87 -14.56 -24.46
CA ARG A 86 6.90 -14.00 -25.81
C ARG A 86 7.95 -14.66 -26.71
N THR A 87 9.19 -14.81 -26.23
CA THR A 87 10.33 -15.23 -27.05
C THR A 87 10.39 -16.75 -27.19
N ILE A 88 10.29 -17.47 -26.10
CA ILE A 88 10.46 -18.93 -26.05
C ILE A 88 9.14 -19.65 -26.30
N LEU A 89 8.07 -19.25 -25.60
CA LEU A 89 6.75 -19.88 -25.77
C LEU A 89 5.96 -19.32 -26.97
N LYS A 90 6.50 -18.31 -27.67
CA LYS A 90 5.92 -17.66 -28.87
C LYS A 90 4.47 -17.21 -28.68
N ARG A 91 4.11 -16.84 -27.44
CA ARG A 91 2.77 -16.36 -27.11
C ARG A 91 2.58 -14.93 -27.62
N LYS A 92 1.42 -14.67 -28.24
CA LYS A 92 1.05 -13.30 -28.64
C LYS A 92 0.85 -12.42 -27.40
N LYS A 93 1.19 -11.13 -27.51
CA LYS A 93 0.90 -10.13 -26.47
C LYS A 93 -0.62 -10.09 -26.29
N GLY A 94 -1.12 -10.56 -25.14
CA GLY A 94 -2.53 -10.41 -24.76
C GLY A 94 -2.88 -8.95 -24.61
N LYS A 95 -4.07 -8.54 -25.03
CA LYS A 95 -4.62 -7.21 -24.77
C LYS A 95 -5.16 -7.07 -23.34
N ASP A 96 -5.27 -8.19 -22.63
CA ASP A 96 -6.00 -8.28 -21.37
C ASP A 96 -5.04 -8.11 -20.19
N ILE A 97 -5.17 -6.99 -19.51
CA ILE A 97 -4.70 -6.82 -18.14
C ILE A 97 -5.50 -7.81 -17.28
N GLY A 98 -4.82 -8.77 -16.63
CA GLY A 98 -5.46 -9.85 -15.85
C GLY A 98 -5.82 -11.11 -16.64
N GLY A 99 -5.24 -11.31 -17.83
CA GLY A 99 -5.42 -12.56 -18.60
C GLY A 99 -4.47 -13.68 -18.14
N LYS A 100 -4.68 -14.89 -18.70
CA LYS A 100 -3.92 -16.11 -18.34
C LYS A 100 -2.39 -15.94 -18.34
N ASN A 101 -1.85 -15.15 -19.27
CA ASN A 101 -0.40 -14.88 -19.34
C ASN A 101 0.08 -14.00 -18.17
N GLU A 102 -0.75 -13.06 -17.73
CA GLU A 102 -0.51 -12.18 -16.58
C GLU A 102 -0.52 -12.97 -15.27
N ASP A 103 -1.53 -13.84 -15.08
CA ASP A 103 -1.64 -14.70 -13.91
C ASP A 103 -0.46 -15.67 -13.80
N GLU A 104 -0.03 -16.25 -14.93
CA GLU A 104 1.13 -17.13 -14.99
C GLU A 104 2.42 -16.40 -14.67
N ALA A 105 2.66 -15.20 -15.23
CA ALA A 105 3.83 -14.38 -14.93
C ALA A 105 3.88 -13.99 -13.45
N SER A 106 2.75 -13.60 -12.85
CA SER A 106 2.63 -13.28 -11.44
C SER A 106 2.89 -14.49 -10.53
N SER A 107 2.38 -15.66 -10.93
CA SER A 107 2.62 -16.92 -10.22
C SER A 107 4.10 -17.32 -10.27
N GLN A 108 4.73 -17.27 -11.44
CA GLN A 108 6.15 -17.54 -11.63
C GLN A 108 7.03 -16.60 -10.82
N ALA A 109 6.76 -15.28 -10.88
CA ALA A 109 7.47 -14.29 -10.09
C ALA A 109 7.40 -14.59 -8.58
N SER A 110 6.21 -14.97 -8.08
CA SER A 110 6.01 -15.32 -6.67
C SER A 110 6.78 -16.58 -6.26
N GLN A 111 6.88 -17.58 -7.14
CA GLN A 111 7.63 -18.80 -6.87
C GLN A 111 9.13 -18.52 -6.85
N GLU A 112 9.66 -17.74 -7.80
CA GLU A 112 11.08 -17.42 -7.89
C GLU A 112 11.55 -16.59 -6.68
N ILE A 113 10.76 -15.63 -6.24
CA ILE A 113 11.04 -14.88 -5.01
C ILE A 113 11.11 -15.82 -3.80
N LYS A 114 10.13 -16.69 -3.60
CA LYS A 114 10.12 -17.63 -2.46
C LYS A 114 11.34 -18.56 -2.46
N LYS A 115 11.81 -18.99 -3.64
CA LYS A 115 13.04 -19.81 -3.77
C LYS A 115 14.27 -19.00 -3.38
N PHE A 116 14.36 -17.76 -3.84
CA PHE A 116 15.51 -16.89 -3.62
C PHE A 116 15.62 -16.42 -2.16
N GLU A 117 14.50 -16.15 -1.50
CA GLU A 117 14.45 -15.71 -0.10
C GLU A 117 14.99 -16.73 0.90
N LYS A 118 14.86 -18.01 0.63
CA LYS A 118 15.35 -19.07 1.54
C LYS A 118 16.83 -18.97 1.87
N GLY A 119 17.63 -18.21 1.10
CA GLY A 119 19.05 -17.98 1.32
C GLY A 119 19.48 -16.52 1.51
N ASN A 120 18.56 -15.54 1.41
CA ASN A 120 18.92 -14.12 1.32
C ASN A 120 18.13 -13.22 2.28
N LYS A 121 18.66 -13.00 3.49
CA LYS A 121 18.10 -12.06 4.48
C LYS A 121 18.10 -10.58 4.03
N LYS A 122 18.79 -10.23 2.93
CA LYS A 122 18.89 -8.87 2.39
C LYS A 122 17.66 -8.41 1.59
N MET A 123 16.69 -9.29 1.35
CA MET A 123 15.47 -8.98 0.60
C MET A 123 14.54 -7.98 1.31
N GLU A 124 14.74 -7.74 2.60
CA GLU A 124 13.98 -6.75 3.39
C GLU A 124 14.55 -5.31 3.28
N LYS A 125 15.72 -5.14 2.64
CA LYS A 125 16.36 -3.84 2.43
C LYS A 125 15.88 -3.18 1.14
N THR A 126 16.04 -1.87 1.03
CA THR A 126 15.79 -1.12 -0.21
C THR A 126 17.08 -1.02 -1.03
N ILE A 127 17.00 -1.18 -2.36
CA ILE A 127 18.13 -0.97 -3.29
C ILE A 127 18.52 0.52 -3.33
N TYR A 128 17.56 1.40 -3.12
CA TYR A 128 17.74 2.84 -3.11
C TYR A 128 17.74 3.36 -1.68
N LYS A 129 18.91 3.80 -1.20
CA LYS A 129 19.01 4.52 0.06
C LYS A 129 18.37 5.89 -0.10
N SER A 130 17.32 6.17 0.67
CA SER A 130 16.66 7.47 0.67
C SER A 130 17.62 8.55 1.21
N PHE A 131 17.34 9.80 0.86
CA PHE A 131 18.13 10.97 1.28
C PHE A 131 18.28 11.07 2.81
N SER A 132 17.37 10.47 3.59
CA SER A 132 17.42 10.42 5.05
C SER A 132 18.63 9.66 5.61
N GLU A 133 19.07 8.56 4.98
CA GLU A 133 20.26 7.84 5.44
C GLU A 133 21.58 8.61 5.19
N LYS A 134 21.58 9.54 4.22
CA LYS A 134 22.71 10.48 4.03
C LYS A 134 22.70 11.59 5.09
N ILE A 135 21.52 12.02 5.53
CA ILE A 135 21.37 13.00 6.63
C ILE A 135 21.79 12.36 7.94
N ASP A 136 21.37 11.13 8.25
CA ASP A 136 21.77 10.40 9.45
C ASP A 136 23.30 10.21 9.54
N LEU A 137 23.98 10.01 8.39
CA LEU A 137 25.44 9.91 8.34
C LEU A 137 26.12 11.27 8.57
N ILE A 138 25.55 12.37 8.07
CA ILE A 138 26.02 13.74 8.28
C ILE A 138 25.75 14.16 9.72
N GLU A 139 24.60 13.85 10.28
CA GLU A 139 24.25 14.13 11.69
C GLU A 139 25.11 13.32 12.66
N SER A 140 25.46 12.07 12.34
CA SER A 140 26.38 11.27 13.15
C SER A 140 27.82 11.83 13.14
N GLN A 141 28.23 12.50 12.06
CA GLN A 141 29.52 13.17 11.96
C GLN A 141 29.54 14.54 12.68
N LEU A 142 28.39 15.22 12.81
CA LEU A 142 28.26 16.49 13.52
C LEU A 142 28.05 16.33 15.04
N GLN A 143 27.69 15.13 15.53
CA GLN A 143 27.48 14.85 16.96
C GLN A 143 28.77 14.57 17.77
N ILE A 144 29.95 14.67 17.17
CA ILE A 144 31.24 14.49 17.91
C ILE A 144 31.65 15.73 18.73
N GLU A 145 30.97 16.88 18.59
CA GLU A 145 31.37 18.12 19.29
C GLU A 145 30.38 18.66 20.35
N SER A 146 29.39 17.90 20.80
CA SER A 146 28.57 18.39 21.94
C SER A 146 28.22 17.31 22.94
N SER A 147 29.20 16.93 23.75
CA SER A 147 29.02 16.09 24.92
C SER A 147 28.50 16.86 26.14
N GLU A 148 27.32 17.48 26.04
CA GLU A 148 26.59 17.95 27.25
C GLU A 148 25.15 18.29 26.86
N LYS A 149 24.28 17.29 26.74
CA LYS A 149 22.85 17.34 27.01
C LYS A 149 22.20 15.96 26.85
N ILE A 150 22.57 15.08 27.75
CA ILE A 150 21.78 13.85 28.00
C ILE A 150 20.82 14.21 29.12
N THR A 151 19.55 14.35 28.80
CA THR A 151 18.40 13.88 29.62
C THR A 151 17.12 14.36 28.97
N LEU A 152 16.42 13.45 28.42
CA LEU A 152 14.99 13.29 28.15
C LEU A 152 14.78 12.54 26.82
N ILE A 153 15.08 11.25 26.86
CA ILE A 153 14.51 10.32 25.89
C ILE A 153 13.07 10.16 26.34
N SER A 154 12.16 10.96 25.80
CA SER A 154 10.74 10.61 25.85
C SER A 154 10.58 9.38 24.96
N GLU A 155 10.31 8.23 25.56
CA GLU A 155 9.92 7.04 24.81
C GLU A 155 8.70 7.39 23.96
N ILE A 156 8.76 7.09 22.65
CA ILE A 156 7.59 7.29 21.78
C ILE A 156 6.46 6.44 22.35
N LYS A 157 5.33 7.08 22.62
CA LYS A 157 4.14 6.39 23.12
C LYS A 157 3.75 5.27 22.17
N LYS A 158 3.74 4.05 22.68
CA LYS A 158 3.38 2.85 21.92
C LYS A 158 1.97 2.97 21.38
N ILE A 159 1.80 2.79 20.08
CA ILE A 159 0.48 2.76 19.43
C ILE A 159 -0.28 1.54 19.95
N SER A 160 -1.44 1.76 20.53
CA SER A 160 -2.31 0.71 21.05
C SER A 160 -3.28 0.19 20.00
N ILE A 161 -3.73 -1.05 20.17
CA ILE A 161 -4.79 -1.63 19.34
C ILE A 161 -6.13 -1.26 19.96
N ASP A 162 -6.97 -0.54 19.22
CA ASP A 162 -8.34 -0.25 19.63
C ASP A 162 -9.15 -1.56 19.69
N LYS A 163 -9.88 -1.77 20.77
CA LYS A 163 -10.81 -2.90 20.90
C LYS A 163 -11.93 -2.77 19.86
N LEU A 164 -12.30 -3.89 19.22
CA LEU A 164 -13.47 -3.93 18.34
C LEU A 164 -14.73 -3.47 19.10
N PRO A 165 -15.55 -2.59 18.52
CA PRO A 165 -16.78 -2.11 19.15
C PRO A 165 -17.94 -3.12 19.07
N TYR A 166 -17.71 -4.31 18.51
CA TYR A 166 -18.69 -5.39 18.33
C TYR A 166 -17.98 -6.76 18.27
N ASP A 167 -18.74 -7.85 18.42
CA ASP A 167 -18.22 -9.21 18.33
C ASP A 167 -17.89 -9.62 16.89
N TYR A 168 -16.98 -10.59 16.71
CA TYR A 168 -16.52 -11.02 15.39
C TYR A 168 -17.62 -11.49 14.43
N ASN A 169 -18.72 -12.04 14.95
CA ASN A 169 -19.86 -12.53 14.18
C ASN A 169 -20.95 -11.46 13.95
N SER A 170 -20.76 -10.24 14.45
CA SER A 170 -21.81 -9.21 14.41
C SER A 170 -22.05 -8.60 13.01
N LEU A 171 -21.10 -8.78 12.10
CA LEU A 171 -21.15 -8.22 10.73
C LEU A 171 -21.33 -9.31 9.64
N GLU A 172 -21.93 -10.45 9.99
CA GLU A 172 -22.08 -11.61 9.08
C GLU A 172 -22.76 -11.29 7.75
N VAL A 173 -23.61 -10.27 7.69
CA VAL A 173 -24.22 -9.82 6.42
C VAL A 173 -23.19 -9.26 5.44
N PHE A 174 -22.01 -8.87 5.93
CA PHE A 174 -20.92 -8.24 5.19
C PHE A 174 -19.63 -9.05 5.31
N ILE A 175 -19.10 -9.24 6.51
CA ILE A 175 -17.86 -9.99 6.78
C ILE A 175 -18.23 -11.16 7.71
N ASP A 176 -17.81 -12.39 7.36
CA ASP A 176 -17.98 -13.54 8.26
C ASP A 176 -16.98 -13.48 9.43
N SER A 177 -17.27 -14.24 10.48
CA SER A 177 -16.47 -14.23 11.71
C SER A 177 -15.03 -14.71 11.49
N GLU A 178 -14.77 -15.60 10.54
CA GLU A 178 -13.42 -16.07 10.19
C GLU A 178 -12.61 -14.95 9.53
N THR A 179 -13.20 -14.27 8.53
CA THR A 179 -12.60 -13.10 7.91
C THR A 179 -12.33 -12.02 8.95
N MET A 180 -13.33 -11.69 9.80
CA MET A 180 -13.20 -10.67 10.84
C MET A 180 -12.07 -11.00 11.81
N ASN A 181 -12.01 -12.22 12.32
CA ASN A 181 -10.96 -12.66 13.24
C ASN A 181 -9.57 -12.58 12.61
N THR A 182 -9.42 -13.05 11.37
CA THR A 182 -8.14 -13.01 10.64
C THR A 182 -7.74 -11.57 10.33
N HIS A 183 -8.69 -10.75 9.86
CA HIS A 183 -8.46 -9.36 9.48
C HIS A 183 -8.02 -8.51 10.68
N TYR A 184 -8.69 -8.67 11.83
CA TYR A 184 -8.36 -7.94 13.04
C TYR A 184 -7.09 -8.48 13.72
N ASN A 185 -7.02 -9.81 14.02
CA ASN A 185 -5.96 -10.37 14.85
C ASN A 185 -4.65 -10.67 14.10
N LYS A 186 -4.69 -10.79 12.76
CA LYS A 186 -3.48 -11.07 11.97
C LYS A 186 -3.04 -9.85 11.17
N HIS A 187 -3.95 -9.22 10.43
CA HIS A 187 -3.59 -8.06 9.58
C HIS A 187 -3.47 -6.78 10.42
N TYR A 188 -4.54 -6.30 11.06
CA TYR A 188 -4.51 -5.05 11.84
C TYR A 188 -3.49 -5.11 12.98
N LYS A 189 -3.54 -6.15 13.82
CA LYS A 189 -2.55 -6.34 14.88
C LYS A 189 -1.14 -6.40 14.33
N GLY A 190 -0.92 -7.11 13.23
CA GLY A 190 0.39 -7.23 12.59
C GLY A 190 0.95 -5.89 12.10
N TYR A 191 0.09 -4.98 11.61
CA TYR A 191 0.51 -3.61 11.26
C TYR A 191 0.92 -2.81 12.49
N VAL A 192 0.13 -2.85 13.56
CA VAL A 192 0.44 -2.13 14.81
C VAL A 192 1.74 -2.64 15.44
N ASP A 193 1.92 -3.97 15.53
CA ASP A 193 3.13 -4.58 16.11
C ASP A 193 4.39 -4.19 15.33
N LYS A 194 4.33 -4.22 13.98
CA LYS A 194 5.46 -3.83 13.12
C LYS A 194 5.74 -2.33 13.15
N LEU A 195 4.68 -1.51 13.21
CA LEU A 195 4.84 -0.07 13.38
C LEU A 195 5.56 0.26 14.68
N ASN A 196 5.08 -0.28 15.81
CA ASN A 196 5.69 -0.05 17.12
C ASN A 196 7.18 -0.46 17.13
N LYS A 197 7.50 -1.63 16.57
CA LYS A 197 8.90 -2.08 16.46
C LYS A 197 9.76 -1.14 15.62
N GLU A 198 9.20 -0.51 14.60
CA GLU A 198 9.94 0.44 13.76
C GLU A 198 10.08 1.80 14.45
N LEU A 199 9.05 2.24 15.18
CA LEU A 199 9.09 3.48 15.94
C LEU A 199 10.10 3.45 17.10
N GLU A 200 10.40 2.30 17.67
CA GLU A 200 11.49 2.14 18.66
C GLU A 200 12.87 2.63 18.15
N LYS A 201 13.04 2.69 16.82
CA LYS A 201 14.28 3.17 16.17
C LYS A 201 14.26 4.66 15.90
N VAL A 202 13.11 5.33 16.02
CA VAL A 202 12.92 6.75 15.75
C VAL A 202 13.12 7.52 17.04
N LYS A 203 14.13 8.39 17.10
CA LYS A 203 14.40 9.24 18.27
C LYS A 203 13.47 10.46 18.27
N GLY A 204 12.80 10.69 19.38
CA GLY A 204 12.20 11.97 19.78
C GLY A 204 10.92 12.37 19.06
N LYS A 205 9.82 12.31 19.69
CA LYS A 205 8.53 12.98 19.71
C LYS A 205 7.42 11.99 20.02
N ASP A 206 6.61 12.37 20.97
CA ASP A 206 5.37 11.66 21.31
C ASP A 206 4.33 11.97 20.23
N LEU A 207 4.39 11.22 19.11
CA LEU A 207 3.50 11.36 17.96
C LEU A 207 2.36 10.35 18.05
N ASP A 208 1.15 10.80 17.87
CA ASP A 208 0.03 9.90 17.67
C ASP A 208 0.00 9.31 16.24
N LEU A 209 -0.85 8.31 16.03
CA LEU A 209 -0.91 7.60 14.76
C LEU A 209 -1.35 8.51 13.60
N GLU A 210 -2.25 9.48 13.86
CA GLU A 210 -2.72 10.42 12.85
C GLU A 210 -1.61 11.39 12.43
N GLN A 211 -0.81 11.87 13.38
CA GLN A 211 0.36 12.71 13.10
C GLN A 211 1.40 11.96 12.29
N ILE A 212 1.68 10.68 12.63
CA ILE A 212 2.61 9.83 11.87
C ILE A 212 2.18 9.70 10.42
N VAL A 213 0.90 9.36 10.16
CA VAL A 213 0.42 9.19 8.78
C VAL A 213 0.30 10.52 8.03
N SER A 214 -0.02 11.62 8.71
CA SER A 214 -0.11 12.95 8.10
C SER A 214 1.25 13.49 7.63
N ASP A 215 2.30 13.12 8.33
CA ASP A 215 3.69 13.51 8.07
C ASP A 215 4.52 12.36 7.46
N ILE A 216 3.88 11.47 6.72
CA ILE A 216 4.47 10.20 6.30
C ILE A 216 5.74 10.35 5.45
N SER A 217 5.90 11.47 4.76
CA SER A 217 7.12 11.77 3.99
C SER A 217 8.39 11.88 4.87
N LYS A 218 8.22 12.10 6.18
CA LYS A 218 9.32 12.15 7.16
C LYS A 218 9.78 10.77 7.62
N PHE A 219 9.08 9.71 7.23
CA PHE A 219 9.32 8.35 7.68
C PHE A 219 9.69 7.42 6.53
N ASN A 220 10.29 6.28 6.89
CA ASN A 220 10.63 5.25 5.92
C ASN A 220 9.40 4.44 5.44
N THR A 221 9.60 3.63 4.42
CA THR A 221 8.54 2.80 3.82
C THR A 221 7.92 1.80 4.80
N VAL A 222 8.67 1.35 5.81
CA VAL A 222 8.16 0.42 6.84
C VAL A 222 7.11 1.13 7.70
N VAL A 223 7.40 2.34 8.16
CA VAL A 223 6.44 3.19 8.88
C VAL A 223 5.25 3.54 7.99
N ARG A 224 5.48 3.92 6.72
CA ARG A 224 4.40 4.22 5.78
C ARG A 224 3.42 3.06 5.64
N ASN A 225 3.93 1.86 5.35
CA ASN A 225 3.07 0.69 5.12
C ASN A 225 2.36 0.24 6.39
N ASN A 226 3.07 0.22 7.52
CA ASN A 226 2.50 -0.28 8.77
C ASN A 226 1.71 0.81 9.51
N GLY A 227 2.12 2.06 9.46
CA GLY A 227 1.38 3.21 9.97
C GLY A 227 0.07 3.42 9.21
N GLY A 228 0.14 3.38 7.88
CA GLY A 228 -1.07 3.40 7.04
C GLY A 228 -1.99 2.23 7.35
N GLY A 229 -1.45 1.00 7.43
CA GLY A 229 -2.23 -0.18 7.78
C GLY A 229 -2.87 -0.08 9.17
N ALA A 230 -2.13 0.38 10.18
CA ALA A 230 -2.65 0.60 11.53
C ALA A 230 -3.78 1.64 11.53
N PHE A 231 -3.57 2.79 10.89
CA PHE A 231 -4.56 3.87 10.83
C PHE A 231 -5.83 3.45 10.05
N ASN A 232 -5.66 2.90 8.86
CA ASN A 232 -6.77 2.52 8.00
C ASN A 232 -7.71 1.52 8.69
N HIS A 233 -7.14 0.50 9.34
CA HIS A 233 -7.93 -0.51 10.02
C HIS A 233 -8.56 0.00 11.32
N ALA A 234 -7.84 0.82 12.13
CA ALA A 234 -8.42 1.45 13.31
C ALA A 234 -9.66 2.27 12.98
N LEU A 235 -9.59 3.01 11.86
CA LEU A 235 -10.70 3.81 11.38
C LEU A 235 -11.82 2.95 10.77
N PHE A 236 -11.46 1.90 10.01
CA PHE A 236 -12.40 0.99 9.34
C PHE A 236 -13.35 0.32 10.34
N TRP A 237 -12.84 -0.18 11.47
CA TRP A 237 -13.68 -0.81 12.48
C TRP A 237 -14.75 0.13 13.06
N LYS A 238 -14.44 1.40 13.22
CA LYS A 238 -15.37 2.43 13.71
C LYS A 238 -16.42 2.85 12.66
N MET A 239 -16.07 2.73 11.38
CA MET A 239 -16.96 3.00 10.24
C MET A 239 -18.00 1.91 10.01
N LEU A 240 -17.92 0.77 10.70
CA LEU A 240 -18.85 -0.33 10.59
C LEU A 240 -19.74 -0.46 11.84
N SER A 241 -20.98 -0.89 11.66
CA SER A 241 -21.95 -1.11 12.73
C SER A 241 -22.80 -2.36 12.43
N PRO A 242 -23.00 -3.24 13.44
CA PRO A 242 -23.96 -4.33 13.32
C PRO A 242 -25.42 -3.84 13.31
N LYS A 243 -25.65 -2.64 13.81
CA LYS A 243 -26.98 -2.02 13.80
C LYS A 243 -27.13 -1.18 12.55
N LYS A 244 -28.17 -1.48 11.75
CA LYS A 244 -28.51 -0.67 10.59
C LYS A 244 -28.72 0.78 11.00
N GLN A 245 -28.00 1.68 10.38
CA GLN A 245 -28.08 3.11 10.65
C GLN A 245 -28.66 3.86 9.45
N LYS A 246 -29.31 5.00 9.74
CA LYS A 246 -29.80 5.90 8.71
C LYS A 246 -28.73 6.95 8.41
N LEU A 247 -28.64 7.33 7.15
CA LEU A 247 -27.88 8.50 6.74
C LEU A 247 -28.70 9.75 7.12
N GLU A 248 -28.13 10.59 7.97
CA GLU A 248 -28.78 11.80 8.52
C GLU A 248 -27.94 13.04 8.25
N ASP A 249 -28.55 14.23 8.46
CA ASP A 249 -27.83 15.49 8.35
C ASP A 249 -26.81 15.68 9.48
N PRO A 250 -25.74 16.47 9.26
CA PRO A 250 -25.46 17.29 8.06
C PRO A 250 -24.78 16.56 6.89
N ILE A 251 -24.23 15.35 7.07
CA ILE A 251 -23.50 14.66 6.01
C ILE A 251 -24.40 14.24 4.83
N LYS A 252 -25.68 13.90 5.10
CA LYS A 252 -26.65 13.57 4.05
C LYS A 252 -26.80 14.70 3.04
N SER A 253 -27.17 15.89 3.52
CA SER A 253 -27.33 17.09 2.66
C SER A 253 -26.04 17.42 1.90
N LYS A 254 -24.87 17.21 2.53
CA LYS A 254 -23.58 17.45 1.88
C LYS A 254 -23.30 16.45 0.75
N ILE A 255 -23.63 15.17 0.94
CA ILE A 255 -23.53 14.13 -0.09
C ILE A 255 -24.48 14.46 -1.25
N GLU A 256 -25.75 14.74 -0.97
CA GLU A 256 -26.74 15.05 -2.00
C GLU A 256 -26.37 16.30 -2.80
N LYS A 257 -25.89 17.35 -2.13
CA LYS A 257 -25.37 18.57 -2.80
C LYS A 257 -24.17 18.29 -3.67
N THR A 258 -23.27 17.38 -3.26
CA THR A 258 -22.02 17.13 -3.99
C THR A 258 -22.20 16.17 -5.16
N PHE A 259 -23.01 15.13 -4.98
CA PHE A 259 -23.14 14.03 -5.94
C PHE A 259 -24.48 13.98 -6.66
N GLY A 260 -25.44 14.82 -6.23
CA GLY A 260 -26.81 14.91 -6.78
C GLY A 260 -27.82 14.05 -6.04
N SER A 261 -27.45 12.87 -5.56
CA SER A 261 -28.24 12.03 -4.66
C SER A 261 -27.35 11.03 -3.92
N PHE A 262 -27.91 10.35 -2.91
CA PHE A 262 -27.21 9.26 -2.23
C PHE A 262 -26.95 8.08 -3.18
N GLU A 263 -27.89 7.76 -4.05
CA GLU A 263 -27.75 6.67 -5.02
C GLU A 263 -26.59 6.93 -5.99
N LYS A 264 -26.45 8.15 -6.52
CA LYS A 264 -25.32 8.54 -7.38
C LYS A 264 -23.98 8.52 -6.63
N PHE A 265 -23.98 8.93 -5.37
CA PHE A 265 -22.79 8.80 -4.52
C PHE A 265 -22.40 7.33 -4.36
N LYS A 266 -23.37 6.49 -4.00
CA LYS A 266 -23.19 5.06 -3.82
C LYS A 266 -22.65 4.39 -5.09
N GLU A 267 -23.28 4.65 -6.22
CA GLU A 267 -22.87 4.13 -7.53
C GLU A 267 -21.41 4.48 -7.84
N LYS A 268 -21.05 5.76 -7.70
CA LYS A 268 -19.69 6.23 -7.93
C LYS A 268 -18.67 5.62 -6.95
N PHE A 269 -19.02 5.48 -5.68
CA PHE A 269 -18.15 4.84 -4.68
C PHE A 269 -17.93 3.36 -5.00
N GLU A 270 -18.99 2.65 -5.39
CA GLU A 270 -18.91 1.25 -5.81
C GLU A 270 -18.09 1.06 -7.09
N GLU A 271 -18.23 1.96 -8.08
CA GLU A 271 -17.44 1.93 -9.30
C GLU A 271 -15.94 2.06 -8.98
N GLU A 272 -15.56 3.03 -8.16
CA GLU A 272 -14.18 3.23 -7.72
C GLU A 272 -13.66 2.02 -6.92
N ALA A 273 -14.49 1.40 -6.07
CA ALA A 273 -14.12 0.21 -5.32
C ALA A 273 -13.91 -1.03 -6.21
N LYS A 274 -14.71 -1.18 -7.25
CA LYS A 274 -14.63 -2.29 -8.21
C LYS A 274 -13.46 -2.10 -9.18
N SER A 275 -13.25 -0.88 -9.66
CA SER A 275 -12.20 -0.54 -10.64
C SER A 275 -10.81 -0.46 -10.04
N ARG A 276 -10.68 -0.33 -8.71
CA ARG A 276 -9.38 -0.28 -8.05
C ARG A 276 -8.59 -1.55 -8.37
N PHE A 277 -7.58 -1.41 -9.24
CA PHE A 277 -6.68 -2.50 -9.60
C PHE A 277 -5.68 -2.80 -8.47
N GLY A 278 -5.58 -4.08 -8.10
CA GLY A 278 -4.71 -4.53 -7.01
C GLY A 278 -5.24 -4.18 -5.63
N SER A 279 -4.35 -4.28 -4.64
CA SER A 279 -4.65 -3.99 -3.24
C SER A 279 -4.78 -2.49 -2.98
N GLY A 280 -5.73 -2.11 -2.16
CA GLY A 280 -5.93 -0.71 -1.81
C GLY A 280 -7.23 -0.44 -1.09
N TRP A 281 -7.60 0.83 -1.08
CA TRP A 281 -8.78 1.35 -0.40
C TRP A 281 -9.54 2.31 -1.30
N VAL A 282 -10.84 2.45 -1.07
CA VAL A 282 -11.65 3.54 -1.58
C VAL A 282 -12.16 4.38 -0.41
N TRP A 283 -12.20 5.69 -0.59
CA TRP A 283 -12.49 6.65 0.47
C TRP A 283 -13.48 7.72 0.03
N LEU A 284 -14.42 8.06 0.91
CA LEU A 284 -15.06 9.38 0.91
C LEU A 284 -14.24 10.29 1.82
N ILE A 285 -13.76 11.41 1.30
CA ILE A 285 -12.93 12.36 2.05
C ILE A 285 -13.56 13.74 2.11
N LEU A 286 -13.21 14.48 3.18
CA LEU A 286 -13.42 15.91 3.27
C LEU A 286 -12.09 16.63 3.03
N THR A 287 -12.01 17.42 1.97
CA THR A 287 -10.81 18.23 1.67
C THR A 287 -10.72 19.43 2.64
N LYS A 288 -9.52 20.04 2.75
CA LYS A 288 -9.31 21.28 3.52
C LYS A 288 -10.19 22.47 3.07
N THR A 289 -10.78 22.38 1.88
CA THR A 289 -11.74 23.38 1.36
C THR A 289 -13.20 22.95 1.52
N ASN A 290 -13.48 22.10 2.49
CA ASN A 290 -14.80 21.58 2.81
C ASN A 290 -15.55 20.94 1.63
N ARG A 291 -14.83 20.29 0.68
CA ARG A 291 -15.41 19.56 -0.46
C ARG A 291 -15.34 18.07 -0.22
N LEU A 292 -16.43 17.36 -0.49
CA LEU A 292 -16.42 15.91 -0.54
C LEU A 292 -15.82 15.41 -1.85
N LYS A 293 -14.98 14.39 -1.77
CA LYS A 293 -14.45 13.65 -2.93
C LYS A 293 -14.43 12.16 -2.65
N ILE A 294 -14.57 11.36 -3.71
CA ILE A 294 -14.25 9.93 -3.67
C ILE A 294 -12.87 9.78 -4.28
N VAL A 295 -11.98 9.05 -3.59
CA VAL A 295 -10.61 8.79 -4.02
C VAL A 295 -10.23 7.35 -3.72
N THR A 296 -9.26 6.80 -4.47
CA THR A 296 -8.67 5.50 -4.18
C THR A 296 -7.20 5.63 -3.84
N THR A 297 -6.71 4.78 -2.97
CA THR A 297 -5.29 4.72 -2.61
C THR A 297 -4.75 3.30 -2.78
N ALA A 298 -3.48 3.19 -3.14
CA ALA A 298 -2.81 1.91 -3.30
C ALA A 298 -2.33 1.36 -1.95
N ASN A 299 -2.31 0.05 -1.81
CA ASN A 299 -1.77 -0.63 -0.64
C ASN A 299 -2.39 -0.11 0.66
N GLN A 300 -1.55 0.33 1.62
CA GLN A 300 -2.00 0.91 2.88
C GLN A 300 -1.88 2.45 2.92
N ASP A 301 -1.68 3.08 1.78
CA ASP A 301 -1.75 4.55 1.70
C ASP A 301 -3.17 5.04 2.02
N ASN A 302 -3.25 6.25 2.54
CA ASN A 302 -4.53 6.90 2.84
C ASN A 302 -4.50 8.40 2.51
N PRO A 303 -5.66 9.06 2.41
CA PRO A 303 -5.75 10.46 1.97
C PRO A 303 -5.20 11.50 2.94
N LEU A 304 -4.85 11.13 4.19
CA LEU A 304 -4.18 12.04 5.13
C LEU A 304 -2.71 12.23 4.80
N MET A 305 -2.08 11.21 4.20
CA MET A 305 -0.66 11.19 3.92
C MET A 305 -0.23 12.38 3.07
N ASP A 306 0.85 13.06 3.48
CA ASP A 306 1.36 14.26 2.81
C ASP A 306 1.95 14.01 1.41
N ASN A 307 2.20 12.78 1.07
CA ASN A 307 2.68 12.33 -0.24
C ASN A 307 1.56 11.92 -1.23
N GLN A 308 0.28 12.13 -0.87
CA GLN A 308 -0.84 11.86 -1.77
C GLN A 308 -1.18 13.08 -2.64
N GLU A 309 -1.54 12.84 -3.90
CA GLU A 309 -1.94 13.89 -4.84
C GLU A 309 -3.24 14.58 -4.42
N VAL A 310 -4.22 13.80 -3.96
CA VAL A 310 -5.49 14.32 -3.45
C VAL A 310 -5.60 14.02 -1.97
N ARG A 311 -5.59 15.07 -1.14
CA ARG A 311 -5.58 14.98 0.31
C ARG A 311 -6.91 15.40 0.92
N GLY A 312 -7.24 14.80 2.05
CA GLY A 312 -8.39 15.14 2.85
C GLY A 312 -8.57 14.19 4.02
N TYR A 313 -9.45 14.54 4.94
CA TYR A 313 -9.76 13.66 6.06
C TYR A 313 -10.69 12.52 5.61
N PRO A 314 -10.37 11.24 5.84
CA PRO A 314 -11.19 10.11 5.46
C PRO A 314 -12.43 10.02 6.36
N LEU A 315 -13.60 10.17 5.76
CA LEU A 315 -14.91 10.09 6.45
C LEU A 315 -15.50 8.68 6.39
N LEU A 316 -15.32 8.00 5.25
CA LEU A 316 -15.75 6.63 5.02
C LEU A 316 -14.69 5.92 4.18
N GLY A 317 -14.35 4.69 4.53
CA GLY A 317 -13.37 3.87 3.83
C GLY A 317 -13.85 2.44 3.63
N LEU A 318 -13.46 1.83 2.51
CA LEU A 318 -13.67 0.41 2.24
C LEU A 318 -12.35 -0.22 1.84
N ASP A 319 -11.96 -1.25 2.56
CA ASP A 319 -10.82 -2.11 2.25
C ASP A 319 -11.16 -3.00 1.04
N VAL A 320 -10.39 -2.87 -0.04
CA VAL A 320 -10.55 -3.72 -1.23
C VAL A 320 -9.33 -4.64 -1.46
N TRP A 321 -8.50 -4.81 -0.44
CA TRP A 321 -7.54 -5.90 -0.38
C TRP A 321 -8.27 -7.25 -0.39
N GLU A 322 -7.71 -8.27 -1.02
CA GLU A 322 -8.32 -9.61 -1.05
C GLU A 322 -8.53 -10.21 0.34
N HIS A 323 -7.64 -9.93 1.29
CA HIS A 323 -7.79 -10.42 2.67
C HIS A 323 -9.07 -9.93 3.36
N ALA A 324 -9.64 -8.82 2.91
CA ALA A 324 -10.87 -8.26 3.49
C ALA A 324 -12.14 -9.02 3.06
N TYR A 325 -12.09 -9.78 1.95
CA TYR A 325 -13.31 -10.38 1.39
C TYR A 325 -13.15 -11.80 0.83
N TYR A 326 -11.92 -12.26 0.55
CA TYR A 326 -11.73 -13.47 -0.25
C TYR A 326 -12.26 -14.75 0.42
N LEU A 327 -12.18 -14.89 1.74
CA LEU A 327 -12.69 -16.08 2.43
C LEU A 327 -14.20 -16.26 2.17
N LYS A 328 -14.97 -15.18 2.27
CA LYS A 328 -16.44 -15.22 2.10
C LYS A 328 -16.87 -15.09 0.63
N TYR A 329 -16.28 -14.19 -0.13
CA TYR A 329 -16.77 -13.80 -1.46
C TYR A 329 -15.96 -14.38 -2.63
N LYS A 330 -14.77 -14.94 -2.38
CA LYS A 330 -13.85 -15.40 -3.41
C LYS A 330 -13.54 -14.26 -4.40
N ASN A 331 -13.71 -14.48 -5.69
CA ASN A 331 -13.50 -13.49 -6.74
C ASN A 331 -14.66 -12.47 -6.91
N GLN A 332 -15.71 -12.55 -6.07
CA GLN A 332 -16.92 -11.73 -6.22
C GLN A 332 -16.78 -10.41 -5.41
N ARG A 333 -15.78 -9.59 -5.75
CA ARG A 333 -15.58 -8.27 -5.11
C ARG A 333 -16.83 -7.37 -5.23
N ASP A 334 -17.55 -7.46 -6.33
CA ASP A 334 -18.80 -6.72 -6.57
C ASP A 334 -19.86 -6.97 -5.48
N LYS A 335 -20.03 -8.22 -5.06
CA LYS A 335 -20.95 -8.59 -3.96
C LYS A 335 -20.47 -8.07 -2.61
N TYR A 336 -19.17 -8.13 -2.35
CA TYR A 336 -18.58 -7.55 -1.15
C TYR A 336 -18.87 -6.05 -1.08
N VAL A 337 -18.57 -5.32 -2.14
CA VAL A 337 -18.79 -3.87 -2.25
C VAL A 337 -20.27 -3.53 -2.08
N SER A 338 -21.18 -4.27 -2.71
CA SER A 338 -22.63 -4.04 -2.59
C SER A 338 -23.17 -4.32 -1.18
N ASN A 339 -22.58 -5.28 -0.45
CA ASN A 339 -22.99 -5.60 0.92
C ASN A 339 -22.49 -4.61 1.97
N PHE A 340 -21.44 -3.83 1.66
CA PHE A 340 -20.85 -2.85 2.56
C PHE A 340 -21.87 -1.85 3.13
N TRP A 341 -22.81 -1.38 2.31
CA TRP A 341 -23.81 -0.39 2.70
C TRP A 341 -24.78 -0.86 3.79
N LYS A 342 -24.85 -2.17 4.03
CA LYS A 342 -25.70 -2.75 5.08
C LYS A 342 -25.16 -2.53 6.49
N VAL A 343 -23.85 -2.22 6.59
CA VAL A 343 -23.11 -2.16 7.85
C VAL A 343 -22.39 -0.83 8.07
N VAL A 344 -22.59 0.17 7.22
CA VAL A 344 -22.00 1.51 7.42
C VAL A 344 -22.52 2.15 8.69
N ASN A 345 -21.60 2.61 9.53
CA ASN A 345 -21.87 3.40 10.74
C ASN A 345 -22.06 4.88 10.37
N TRP A 346 -23.25 5.22 9.85
CA TRP A 346 -23.54 6.58 9.43
C TRP A 346 -23.48 7.62 10.56
N GLY A 347 -23.75 7.22 11.80
CA GLY A 347 -23.57 8.09 12.97
C GLY A 347 -22.12 8.52 13.11
N PHE A 348 -21.19 7.56 13.10
CA PHE A 348 -19.76 7.85 13.17
C PHE A 348 -19.26 8.70 11.99
N VAL A 349 -19.72 8.40 10.77
CA VAL A 349 -19.38 9.19 9.56
C VAL A 349 -19.87 10.64 9.70
N ASN A 350 -21.08 10.83 10.24
CA ASN A 350 -21.67 12.15 10.46
C ASN A 350 -20.91 12.96 11.53
N ASP A 351 -20.48 12.29 12.61
CA ASP A 351 -19.68 12.90 13.67
C ASP A 351 -18.30 13.33 13.16
N LEU A 352 -17.64 12.47 12.37
CA LEU A 352 -16.38 12.83 11.71
C LEU A 352 -16.54 14.03 10.79
N TYR A 353 -17.58 14.03 9.95
CA TYR A 353 -17.86 15.16 9.06
C TYR A 353 -18.08 16.45 9.84
N SER A 354 -18.90 16.39 10.89
CA SER A 354 -19.24 17.56 11.71
C SER A 354 -18.01 18.12 12.44
N THR A 355 -17.13 17.25 12.91
CA THR A 355 -15.89 17.65 13.56
C THR A 355 -14.91 18.26 12.58
N GLN A 356 -14.66 17.59 11.46
CA GLN A 356 -13.65 18.00 10.48
C GLN A 356 -14.06 19.25 9.68
N SER A 357 -15.37 19.43 9.41
CA SER A 357 -15.83 20.64 8.74
C SER A 357 -15.62 21.90 9.60
N LYS A 358 -15.82 21.81 10.93
CA LYS A 358 -15.54 22.92 11.86
C LYS A 358 -14.05 23.26 12.00
N LEU A 359 -13.17 22.26 11.82
CA LEU A 359 -11.70 22.49 11.85
C LEU A 359 -11.18 23.15 10.57
N ASN A 360 -11.95 23.08 9.49
CA ASN A 360 -11.59 23.69 8.21
C ASN A 360 -12.16 25.12 8.04
N ASP A 361 -13.14 25.51 8.86
CA ASP A 361 -13.74 26.87 8.90
C ASP A 361 -12.87 27.81 9.76
#